data_04b73ea562c626bcf7019b2f890dda90
#
_entry.id   04b73ea562c626bcf7019b2f890dda90
#
_cell.length_a   1.000
_cell.length_b   1.000
_cell.length_c   1.000
_cell.angle_alpha   90.00
_cell.angle_beta   90.00
_cell.angle_gamma   90.00
#
_symmetry.space_group_name_H-M   'P 1'
#
loop_
_entity.id
_entity.type
_entity.pdbx_description
1 polymer ?
#
loop_
_entity_poly.entity_id
_entity_poly.type
_entity_poly.pdbx_seq_one_letter_code
_entity_poly.pdbx_strand_id
1 'polypeptide(L)'
;EGKLWDKSADGSNSSQFLKPFRDHGVDLPDGALPPADPKILLNHMDQSKVWSSVIFASVRKWNVSDPELLFSVYRAFNDYAMEVNKIDPDRIFLLPALPTRHPEECLKELARMIKAGAKAVEFPPFDVAKPVYDEVWEPLWAMASEARVPLCIHIGGAADAPLPPYHRGAQIAFLATAPFNLCNTFAQLVFCGAFERHPNLKVLFSECRIGWVPFAIEWCDRQVEERAPDPSAPLSMLPSEYAKRNCGFTFEEDYVGTEMM
;
A
#
# COMPACT_ATOMS: atom_id res chain seq x y z
N GLU A 1 -13.02 -16.93 -24.55
CA GLU A 1 -11.63 -17.35 -24.72
C GLU A 1 -10.77 -16.13 -25.11
N GLY A 2 -9.89 -15.68 -24.27
CA GLY A 2 -8.69 -14.95 -24.66
C GLY A 2 -8.77 -13.44 -24.92
N LYS A 3 -9.81 -12.69 -24.56
CA LYS A 3 -9.90 -11.25 -24.88
C LYS A 3 -10.13 -10.31 -23.70
N LEU A 4 -9.88 -10.73 -22.47
CA LEU A 4 -9.99 -9.87 -21.29
C LEU A 4 -8.78 -8.94 -21.07
N TRP A 5 -7.67 -9.13 -21.79
CA TRP A 5 -6.41 -8.40 -21.62
C TRP A 5 -6.06 -7.44 -22.77
N ASP A 6 -6.90 -7.34 -23.78
CA ASP A 6 -6.55 -6.66 -25.02
C ASP A 6 -7.23 -5.30 -25.21
N LYS A 7 -7.42 -4.57 -24.13
CA LYS A 7 -7.84 -3.16 -24.22
C LYS A 7 -7.29 -2.29 -23.12
N SER A 8 -5.98 -2.24 -22.88
CA SER A 8 -5.36 -0.93 -22.85
C SER A 8 -5.38 -0.46 -24.30
N ALA A 9 -6.32 0.39 -24.64
CA ALA A 9 -6.79 0.59 -26.02
C ALA A 9 -5.80 1.26 -26.97
N ASP A 10 -4.54 1.33 -26.59
CA ASP A 10 -3.51 1.90 -27.45
C ASP A 10 -2.14 1.34 -27.12
N GLY A 11 -1.78 0.20 -27.24
CA GLY A 11 -0.40 -0.33 -27.23
C GLY A 11 0.74 0.53 -26.68
N SER A 12 0.43 1.75 -26.22
CA SER A 12 1.38 2.76 -25.75
C SER A 12 1.83 2.52 -24.30
N ASN A 13 0.99 1.98 -23.44
CA ASN A 13 1.32 1.80 -22.03
C ASN A 13 2.30 0.65 -21.77
N SER A 14 2.23 -0.44 -22.52
CA SER A 14 3.18 -1.54 -22.34
C SER A 14 4.60 -1.15 -22.74
N SER A 15 4.77 -0.34 -23.78
CA SER A 15 6.09 0.09 -24.24
C SER A 15 6.76 1.08 -23.29
N GLN A 16 6.00 1.92 -22.59
CA GLN A 16 6.53 2.85 -21.60
C GLN A 16 7.01 2.14 -20.34
N PHE A 17 6.28 1.12 -19.88
CA PHE A 17 6.71 0.30 -18.74
C PHE A 17 7.91 -0.60 -19.06
N LEU A 18 8.05 -1.06 -20.29
CA LEU A 18 9.16 -1.90 -20.71
C LEU A 18 10.45 -1.11 -21.05
N LYS A 19 10.30 0.17 -21.37
CA LYS A 19 11.42 1.00 -21.78
C LYS A 19 12.54 1.08 -20.72
N PRO A 20 12.26 1.36 -19.42
CA PRO A 20 13.30 1.39 -18.41
C PRO A 20 14.11 0.10 -18.32
N PHE A 21 13.46 -1.06 -18.44
CA PHE A 21 14.15 -2.35 -18.42
C PHE A 21 15.06 -2.56 -19.61
N ARG A 22 14.62 -2.17 -20.82
CA ARG A 22 15.43 -2.23 -22.04
C ARG A 22 16.59 -1.24 -22.00
N ASP A 23 16.36 -0.02 -21.53
CA ASP A 23 17.38 1.02 -21.40
C ASP A 23 18.48 0.63 -20.40
N HIS A 24 18.18 -0.25 -19.42
CA HIS A 24 19.13 -0.83 -18.49
C HIS A 24 19.71 -2.18 -18.92
N GLY A 25 19.47 -2.60 -20.16
CA GLY A 25 20.05 -3.83 -20.72
C GLY A 25 19.43 -5.11 -20.18
N VAL A 26 18.23 -5.04 -19.60
CA VAL A 26 17.49 -6.24 -19.19
C VAL A 26 16.80 -6.84 -20.41
N ASP A 27 17.26 -8.00 -20.83
CA ASP A 27 16.67 -8.74 -21.95
C ASP A 27 15.42 -9.46 -21.45
N LEU A 28 14.25 -8.97 -21.85
CA LEU A 28 12.96 -9.54 -21.52
C LEU A 28 12.50 -10.43 -22.66
N PRO A 29 12.08 -11.68 -22.39
CA PRO A 29 11.42 -12.50 -23.38
C PRO A 29 10.23 -11.78 -24.01
N ASP A 30 10.02 -11.97 -25.30
CA ASP A 30 8.88 -11.38 -25.99
C ASP A 30 7.56 -11.71 -25.28
N GLY A 31 6.78 -10.68 -24.97
CA GLY A 31 5.52 -10.80 -24.26
C GLY A 31 5.62 -10.95 -22.73
N ALA A 32 6.83 -11.00 -22.17
CA ALA A 32 6.98 -10.99 -20.72
C ALA A 32 6.78 -9.59 -20.14
N LEU A 33 5.94 -9.49 -19.13
CA LEU A 33 5.85 -8.29 -18.30
C LEU A 33 6.93 -8.37 -17.21
N PRO A 34 7.81 -7.37 -17.04
CA PRO A 34 8.63 -7.27 -15.85
C PRO A 34 7.66 -7.14 -14.65
N PRO A 35 7.87 -7.73 -13.66
CA PRO A 35 8.51 -8.73 -12.90
C PRO A 35 7.79 -10.10 -12.88
N ALA A 36 7.18 -10.50 -13.99
CA ALA A 36 6.42 -11.77 -14.05
C ALA A 36 7.30 -13.00 -13.77
N ASP A 37 8.60 -12.93 -14.10
CA ASP A 37 9.57 -13.93 -13.72
C ASP A 37 10.47 -13.41 -12.58
N PRO A 38 10.40 -13.99 -11.38
CA PRO A 38 11.20 -13.57 -10.24
C PRO A 38 12.72 -13.65 -10.46
N LYS A 39 13.20 -14.53 -11.35
CA LYS A 39 14.62 -14.61 -11.68
C LYS A 39 15.07 -13.41 -12.51
N ILE A 40 14.22 -12.95 -13.43
CA ILE A 40 14.48 -11.72 -14.19
C ILE A 40 14.49 -10.53 -13.24
N LEU A 41 13.54 -10.47 -12.30
CA LEU A 41 13.49 -9.43 -11.28
C LEU A 41 14.79 -9.41 -10.43
N LEU A 42 15.23 -10.54 -9.92
CA LEU A 42 16.47 -10.64 -9.13
C LEU A 42 17.68 -10.18 -9.93
N ASN A 43 17.81 -10.60 -11.18
CA ASN A 43 18.89 -10.15 -12.05
C ASN A 43 18.86 -8.63 -12.27
N HIS A 44 17.67 -8.04 -12.49
CA HIS A 44 17.50 -6.60 -12.60
C HIS A 44 17.87 -5.88 -11.30
N MET A 45 17.47 -6.40 -10.14
CA MET A 45 17.81 -5.86 -8.85
C MET A 45 19.34 -5.87 -8.62
N ASP A 46 20.02 -6.94 -9.01
CA ASP A 46 21.49 -7.04 -8.91
C ASP A 46 22.19 -5.99 -9.79
N GLN A 47 21.73 -5.84 -11.03
CA GLN A 47 22.27 -4.84 -11.97
C GLN A 47 22.04 -3.41 -11.46
N SER A 48 20.88 -3.16 -10.85
CA SER A 48 20.48 -1.86 -10.30
C SER A 48 20.99 -1.61 -8.88
N LYS A 49 21.72 -2.56 -8.27
CA LYS A 49 22.21 -2.53 -6.89
C LYS A 49 21.07 -2.38 -5.86
N VAL A 50 19.91 -2.95 -6.17
CA VAL A 50 18.75 -3.00 -5.26
C VAL A 50 18.82 -4.28 -4.44
N TRP A 51 18.93 -4.15 -3.14
CA TRP A 51 19.02 -5.32 -2.25
C TRP A 51 17.70 -6.07 -2.15
N SER A 52 16.62 -5.39 -1.86
CA SER A 52 15.29 -5.99 -1.72
C SER A 52 14.20 -5.12 -2.34
N SER A 53 13.10 -5.74 -2.73
CA SER A 53 11.97 -5.06 -3.35
C SER A 53 10.66 -5.43 -2.67
N VAL A 54 9.88 -4.42 -2.28
CA VAL A 54 8.50 -4.57 -1.84
C VAL A 54 7.59 -4.27 -3.02
N ILE A 55 6.78 -5.25 -3.41
CA ILE A 55 5.98 -5.20 -4.64
C ILE A 55 4.51 -5.18 -4.26
N PHE A 56 3.81 -4.16 -4.72
CA PHE A 56 2.39 -3.98 -4.46
C PHE A 56 1.52 -4.71 -5.48
N ALA A 57 0.40 -5.26 -4.99
CA ALA A 57 -0.55 -6.00 -5.79
C ALA A 57 -1.32 -5.09 -6.76
N SER A 58 -1.52 -5.58 -7.99
CA SER A 58 -2.47 -4.93 -8.91
C SER A 58 -3.89 -5.51 -8.84
N VAL A 59 -4.13 -6.54 -8.04
CA VAL A 59 -5.43 -7.22 -7.93
C VAL A 59 -6.58 -6.29 -7.52
N ARG A 60 -6.28 -5.28 -6.72
CA ARG A 60 -7.23 -4.25 -6.29
C ARG A 60 -7.84 -3.43 -7.43
N LYS A 61 -7.21 -3.43 -8.60
CA LYS A 61 -7.69 -2.70 -9.78
C LYS A 61 -8.75 -3.49 -10.57
N TRP A 62 -9.01 -4.73 -10.18
CA TRP A 62 -9.98 -5.56 -10.88
C TRP A 62 -11.39 -5.29 -10.37
N ASN A 63 -12.21 -4.75 -11.24
CA ASN A 63 -13.62 -4.50 -10.93
C ASN A 63 -14.41 -5.80 -11.09
N VAL A 64 -14.50 -6.58 -10.02
CA VAL A 64 -15.27 -7.81 -9.94
C VAL A 64 -16.48 -7.55 -9.05
N SER A 65 -17.68 -7.59 -9.63
CA SER A 65 -18.93 -7.28 -8.91
C SER A 65 -19.44 -8.45 -8.08
N ASP A 66 -19.11 -9.69 -8.46
CA ASP A 66 -19.47 -10.89 -7.70
C ASP A 66 -18.50 -11.07 -6.51
N PRO A 67 -18.98 -11.03 -5.26
CA PRO A 67 -18.12 -11.11 -4.08
C PRO A 67 -17.36 -12.44 -3.97
N GLU A 68 -17.98 -13.57 -4.32
CA GLU A 68 -17.34 -14.89 -4.21
C GLU A 68 -16.21 -15.03 -5.24
N LEU A 69 -16.44 -14.52 -6.45
CA LEU A 69 -15.40 -14.46 -7.45
C LEU A 69 -14.27 -13.51 -7.02
N LEU A 70 -14.61 -12.34 -6.47
CA LEU A 70 -13.63 -11.39 -5.96
C LEU A 70 -12.74 -12.03 -4.88
N PHE A 71 -13.34 -12.71 -3.89
CA PHE A 71 -12.56 -13.39 -2.84
C PHE A 71 -11.69 -14.51 -3.40
N SER A 72 -12.18 -15.22 -4.41
CA SER A 72 -11.40 -16.25 -5.12
C SER A 72 -10.19 -15.66 -5.84
N VAL A 73 -10.36 -14.49 -6.45
CA VAL A 73 -9.27 -13.74 -7.10
C VAL A 73 -8.22 -13.31 -6.08
N TYR A 74 -8.63 -12.72 -4.94
CA TYR A 74 -7.69 -12.35 -3.87
C TYR A 74 -6.93 -13.58 -3.34
N ARG A 75 -7.62 -14.67 -3.06
CA ARG A 75 -6.98 -15.92 -2.58
C ARG A 75 -5.96 -16.45 -3.59
N ALA A 76 -6.34 -16.54 -4.86
CA ALA A 76 -5.44 -17.04 -5.90
C ALA A 76 -4.19 -16.14 -6.07
N PHE A 77 -4.38 -14.82 -6.06
CA PHE A 77 -3.26 -13.88 -6.12
C PHE A 77 -2.37 -14.01 -4.88
N ASN A 78 -2.94 -14.07 -3.69
CA ASN A 78 -2.19 -14.13 -2.45
C ASN A 78 -1.41 -15.46 -2.32
N ASP A 79 -1.98 -16.58 -2.79
CA ASP A 79 -1.24 -17.84 -2.88
C ASP A 79 -0.07 -17.73 -3.85
N TYR A 80 -0.26 -17.12 -5.01
CA TYR A 80 0.82 -16.83 -5.95
C TYR A 80 1.90 -15.92 -5.32
N ALA A 81 1.50 -14.88 -4.62
CA ALA A 81 2.43 -13.99 -3.94
C ALA A 81 3.31 -14.74 -2.93
N MET A 82 2.71 -15.64 -2.16
CA MET A 82 3.47 -16.47 -1.20
C MET A 82 4.41 -17.46 -1.90
N GLU A 83 4.04 -17.99 -3.06
CA GLU A 83 4.96 -18.85 -3.85
C GLU A 83 6.14 -18.05 -4.43
N VAL A 84 5.88 -16.84 -4.92
CA VAL A 84 6.94 -15.94 -5.43
C VAL A 84 7.93 -15.58 -4.31
N ASN A 85 7.41 -15.26 -3.12
CA ASN A 85 8.23 -14.87 -1.97
C ASN A 85 9.15 -16.00 -1.47
N LYS A 86 8.84 -17.28 -1.75
CA LYS A 86 9.71 -18.41 -1.40
C LYS A 86 10.96 -18.51 -2.26
N ILE A 87 10.99 -17.86 -3.43
CA ILE A 87 12.13 -17.93 -4.36
C ILE A 87 13.35 -17.24 -3.77
N ASP A 88 13.15 -16.07 -3.19
CA ASP A 88 14.16 -15.37 -2.40
C ASP A 88 13.48 -14.57 -1.28
N PRO A 89 13.28 -15.19 -0.11
CA PRO A 89 12.46 -14.64 0.96
C PRO A 89 13.06 -13.43 1.67
N ASP A 90 14.31 -13.09 1.38
CA ASP A 90 15.00 -11.95 1.95
C ASP A 90 15.08 -10.76 0.97
N ARG A 91 14.74 -10.99 -0.29
CA ARG A 91 14.87 -9.98 -1.32
C ARG A 91 13.57 -9.63 -2.03
N ILE A 92 12.63 -10.57 -2.15
CA ILE A 92 11.36 -10.38 -2.85
C ILE A 92 10.22 -10.38 -1.82
N PHE A 93 9.48 -9.28 -1.75
CA PHE A 93 8.31 -9.13 -0.89
C PHE A 93 7.11 -8.73 -1.75
N LEU A 94 6.55 -9.67 -2.53
CA LEU A 94 5.27 -9.47 -3.19
C LEU A 94 4.17 -9.53 -2.14
N LEU A 95 3.53 -8.40 -1.91
CA LEU A 95 2.56 -8.25 -0.83
C LEU A 95 1.25 -8.97 -1.14
N PRO A 96 0.79 -9.89 -0.29
CA PRO A 96 -0.61 -10.30 -0.31
C PRO A 96 -1.53 -9.09 -0.08
N ALA A 97 -2.61 -9.00 -0.84
CA ALA A 97 -3.57 -7.90 -0.75
C ALA A 97 -4.79 -8.28 0.08
N LEU A 98 -5.32 -7.34 0.84
CA LEU A 98 -6.51 -7.53 1.65
C LEU A 98 -7.76 -6.95 0.98
N PRO A 99 -8.90 -7.68 0.97
CA PRO A 99 -10.15 -7.23 0.37
C PRO A 99 -10.91 -6.26 1.29
N THR A 100 -10.41 -5.04 1.43
CA THR A 100 -10.86 -4.04 2.42
C THR A 100 -12.29 -3.51 2.22
N ARG A 101 -12.94 -3.80 1.10
CA ARG A 101 -14.38 -3.60 0.92
C ARG A 101 -15.25 -4.53 1.77
N HIS A 102 -14.66 -5.63 2.25
CA HIS A 102 -15.35 -6.68 2.98
C HIS A 102 -14.59 -6.97 4.28
N PRO A 103 -14.84 -6.23 5.38
CA PRO A 103 -14.04 -6.31 6.60
C PRO A 103 -13.90 -7.72 7.18
N GLU A 104 -14.97 -8.52 7.15
CA GLU A 104 -14.92 -9.90 7.65
C GLU A 104 -13.99 -10.79 6.79
N GLU A 105 -14.07 -10.68 5.47
CA GLU A 105 -13.18 -11.43 4.57
C GLU A 105 -11.75 -10.89 4.64
N CYS A 106 -11.59 -9.59 4.84
CA CYS A 106 -10.30 -8.96 5.07
C CYS A 106 -9.61 -9.58 6.29
N LEU A 107 -10.33 -9.75 7.40
CA LEU A 107 -9.82 -10.36 8.62
C LEU A 107 -9.48 -11.84 8.42
N LYS A 108 -10.34 -12.61 7.74
CA LYS A 108 -10.07 -14.02 7.40
C LYS A 108 -8.83 -14.17 6.53
N GLU A 109 -8.68 -13.29 5.54
CA GLU A 109 -7.54 -13.33 4.63
C GLU A 109 -6.24 -12.92 5.32
N LEU A 110 -6.27 -11.92 6.21
CA LEU A 110 -5.12 -11.58 7.04
C LEU A 110 -4.69 -12.78 7.89
N ALA A 111 -5.62 -13.45 8.57
CA ALA A 111 -5.33 -14.65 9.37
C ALA A 111 -4.71 -15.77 8.52
N ARG A 112 -5.22 -15.96 7.29
CA ARG A 112 -4.70 -16.95 6.34
C ARG A 112 -3.27 -16.62 5.92
N MET A 113 -2.99 -15.36 5.64
CA MET A 113 -1.65 -14.90 5.21
C MET A 113 -0.65 -14.95 6.36
N ILE A 114 -1.03 -14.59 7.57
CA ILE A 114 -0.20 -14.77 8.77
C ILE A 114 0.18 -16.25 8.93
N LYS A 115 -0.79 -17.15 8.82
CA LYS A 115 -0.55 -18.60 8.91
C LYS A 115 0.37 -19.10 7.78
N ALA A 116 0.29 -18.52 6.60
CA ALA A 116 1.16 -18.83 5.46
C ALA A 116 2.58 -18.24 5.60
N GLY A 117 2.83 -17.40 6.62
CA GLY A 117 4.14 -16.80 6.88
C GLY A 117 4.38 -15.49 6.13
N ALA A 118 3.34 -14.76 5.76
CA ALA A 118 3.48 -13.44 5.16
C ALA A 118 4.23 -12.49 6.10
N LYS A 119 5.26 -11.80 5.58
CA LYS A 119 6.09 -10.84 6.34
C LYS A 119 5.46 -9.44 6.37
N ALA A 120 4.56 -9.14 5.46
CA ALA A 120 3.77 -7.91 5.37
C ALA A 120 2.56 -8.16 4.46
N VAL A 121 1.55 -7.29 4.51
CA VAL A 121 0.37 -7.35 3.63
C VAL A 121 0.01 -5.95 3.14
N GLU A 122 -0.61 -5.85 1.96
CA GLU A 122 -1.17 -4.60 1.46
C GLU A 122 -2.56 -4.37 2.06
N PHE A 123 -2.74 -3.20 2.69
CA PHE A 123 -4.03 -2.69 3.15
C PHE A 123 -4.38 -1.41 2.37
N PRO A 124 -5.27 -1.47 1.37
CA PRO A 124 -5.69 -0.30 0.59
C PRO A 124 -6.77 0.52 1.33
N PRO A 125 -6.42 1.64 1.99
CA PRO A 125 -7.34 2.39 2.84
C PRO A 125 -8.34 3.26 2.06
N PHE A 126 -8.18 3.36 0.74
CA PHE A 126 -9.04 4.18 -0.12
C PHE A 126 -10.19 3.38 -0.74
N ASP A 127 -10.17 2.07 -0.56
CA ASP A 127 -11.18 1.13 -1.06
C ASP A 127 -11.81 0.35 0.09
N VAL A 128 -12.14 1.06 1.14
CA VAL A 128 -12.66 0.47 2.39
C VAL A 128 -14.18 0.62 2.48
N ALA A 129 -14.86 -0.40 3.03
CA ALA A 129 -16.29 -0.33 3.31
C ALA A 129 -16.63 0.71 4.38
N LYS A 130 -15.69 0.96 5.29
CA LYS A 130 -15.79 1.91 6.41
C LYS A 130 -14.49 2.67 6.56
N PRO A 131 -14.52 3.94 7.00
CA PRO A 131 -13.31 4.70 7.27
C PRO A 131 -12.37 3.96 8.22
N VAL A 132 -11.06 4.21 8.12
CA VAL A 132 -10.04 3.50 8.94
C VAL A 132 -10.18 3.74 10.45
N TYR A 133 -10.91 4.77 10.85
CA TYR A 133 -11.23 5.04 12.26
C TYR A 133 -12.47 4.28 12.78
N ASP A 134 -13.18 3.52 11.92
CA ASP A 134 -14.36 2.75 12.31
C ASP A 134 -13.94 1.50 13.12
N GLU A 135 -14.71 1.20 14.16
CA GLU A 135 -14.45 0.08 15.08
C GLU A 135 -14.42 -1.30 14.39
N VAL A 136 -14.98 -1.40 13.19
CA VAL A 136 -14.95 -2.65 12.39
C VAL A 136 -13.53 -3.11 12.10
N TRP A 137 -12.55 -2.20 12.11
CA TRP A 137 -11.15 -2.50 11.84
C TRP A 137 -10.37 -2.92 13.09
N GLU A 138 -10.92 -2.77 14.28
CA GLU A 138 -10.22 -3.07 15.54
C GLU A 138 -9.66 -4.51 15.60
N PRO A 139 -10.42 -5.57 15.20
CA PRO A 139 -9.87 -6.92 15.16
C PRO A 139 -8.70 -7.09 14.19
N LEU A 140 -8.68 -6.31 13.10
CA LEU A 140 -7.60 -6.35 12.11
C LEU A 140 -6.33 -5.70 12.67
N TRP A 141 -6.47 -4.53 13.34
CA TRP A 141 -5.36 -3.87 14.00
C TRP A 141 -4.74 -4.75 15.09
N ALA A 142 -5.58 -5.38 15.91
CA ALA A 142 -5.15 -6.33 16.95
C ALA A 142 -4.35 -7.48 16.34
N MET A 143 -4.91 -8.16 15.35
CA MET A 143 -4.29 -9.31 14.70
C MET A 143 -2.95 -8.97 14.03
N ALA A 144 -2.88 -7.87 13.28
CA ALA A 144 -1.65 -7.40 12.63
C ALA A 144 -0.57 -7.06 13.67
N SER A 145 -0.98 -6.40 14.76
CA SER A 145 -0.10 -6.04 15.87
C SER A 145 0.46 -7.26 16.61
N GLU A 146 -0.39 -8.23 16.96
CA GLU A 146 -0.01 -9.46 17.65
C GLU A 146 0.94 -10.31 16.80
N ALA A 147 0.63 -10.47 15.52
CA ALA A 147 1.46 -11.20 14.58
C ALA A 147 2.72 -10.43 14.16
N ARG A 148 2.82 -9.14 14.48
CA ARG A 148 3.87 -8.22 14.00
C ARG A 148 4.01 -8.21 12.48
N VAL A 149 2.89 -8.29 11.77
CA VAL A 149 2.82 -8.20 10.32
C VAL A 149 2.49 -6.75 9.93
N PRO A 150 3.42 -6.01 9.32
CA PRO A 150 3.18 -4.64 8.87
C PRO A 150 2.06 -4.56 7.83
N LEU A 151 1.29 -3.49 7.91
CA LEU A 151 0.33 -3.10 6.89
C LEU A 151 0.98 -2.10 5.94
N CYS A 152 1.07 -2.44 4.68
CA CYS A 152 1.63 -1.57 3.66
C CYS A 152 0.50 -0.85 2.92
N ILE A 153 0.57 0.47 2.90
CA ILE A 153 -0.41 1.35 2.26
C ILE A 153 0.28 2.02 1.08
N HIS A 154 -0.28 1.86 -0.10
CA HIS A 154 0.23 2.50 -1.30
C HIS A 154 -0.62 3.73 -1.66
N ILE A 155 0.01 4.75 -2.26
CA ILE A 155 -0.73 5.88 -2.83
C ILE A 155 -1.83 5.38 -3.78
N GLY A 156 -2.99 6.02 -3.78
CA GLY A 156 -4.08 5.65 -4.68
C GLY A 156 -5.40 6.28 -4.30
N GLY A 157 -6.42 5.91 -5.07
CA GLY A 157 -7.81 6.23 -4.80
C GLY A 157 -8.63 4.95 -4.71
N ALA A 158 -9.92 5.07 -4.42
CA ALA A 158 -10.84 3.93 -4.44
C ALA A 158 -10.81 3.25 -5.82
N ALA A 159 -10.84 1.92 -5.85
CA ALA A 159 -10.79 1.16 -7.11
C ALA A 159 -11.94 1.50 -8.06
N ASP A 160 -13.09 1.91 -7.51
CA ASP A 160 -14.27 2.31 -8.28
C ASP A 160 -14.34 3.81 -8.57
N ALA A 161 -13.46 4.62 -8.00
CA ALA A 161 -13.40 6.02 -8.36
C ALA A 161 -12.70 6.13 -9.72
N PRO A 162 -13.41 6.43 -10.81
CA PRO A 162 -12.76 6.65 -12.08
C PRO A 162 -11.76 7.80 -11.92
N LEU A 163 -10.58 7.64 -12.51
CA LEU A 163 -9.67 8.76 -12.62
C LEU A 163 -10.42 9.94 -13.26
N PRO A 164 -10.24 11.15 -12.75
CA PRO A 164 -10.80 12.32 -13.39
C PRO A 164 -10.44 12.35 -14.87
N PRO A 165 -11.31 12.85 -15.74
CA PRO A 165 -11.01 12.93 -17.17
C PRO A 165 -9.73 13.74 -17.40
N TYR A 166 -8.99 13.36 -18.41
CA TYR A 166 -7.79 14.10 -18.84
C TYR A 166 -8.25 15.41 -19.52
N HIS A 167 -8.85 16.28 -18.75
CA HIS A 167 -9.45 17.54 -19.20
C HIS A 167 -9.17 18.65 -18.20
N ARG A 168 -8.74 19.79 -18.70
CA ARG A 168 -8.46 21.01 -17.92
C ARG A 168 -7.59 20.79 -16.68
N GLY A 169 -6.68 19.85 -16.74
CA GLY A 169 -5.78 19.54 -15.63
C GLY A 169 -6.36 18.70 -14.49
N ALA A 170 -7.61 18.23 -14.58
CA ALA A 170 -8.27 17.51 -13.48
C ALA A 170 -7.50 16.25 -13.06
N GLN A 171 -7.03 15.45 -14.02
CA GLN A 171 -6.24 14.25 -13.72
C GLN A 171 -4.88 14.60 -13.09
N ILE A 172 -4.21 15.61 -13.59
CA ILE A 172 -2.92 16.05 -13.04
C ILE A 172 -3.10 16.61 -11.63
N ALA A 173 -4.15 17.38 -11.37
CA ALA A 173 -4.48 17.87 -10.03
C ALA A 173 -4.75 16.72 -9.05
N PHE A 174 -5.50 15.69 -9.48
CA PHE A 174 -5.75 14.50 -8.69
C PHE A 174 -4.44 13.78 -8.33
N LEU A 175 -3.56 13.53 -9.31
CA LEU A 175 -2.27 12.89 -9.08
C LEU A 175 -1.36 13.74 -8.18
N ALA A 176 -1.34 15.06 -8.38
CA ALA A 176 -0.52 15.97 -7.58
C ALA A 176 -0.95 16.02 -6.10
N THR A 177 -2.22 15.77 -5.80
CA THR A 177 -2.76 15.78 -4.43
C THR A 177 -2.88 14.40 -3.79
N ALA A 178 -2.63 13.33 -4.53
CA ALA A 178 -2.75 11.97 -4.03
C ALA A 178 -1.93 11.67 -2.75
N PRO A 179 -0.70 12.21 -2.54
CA PRO A 179 0.04 12.02 -1.29
C PRO A 179 -0.70 12.52 -0.04
N PHE A 180 -1.54 13.55 -0.17
CA PHE A 180 -2.31 14.09 0.97
C PHE A 180 -3.40 13.13 1.47
N ASN A 181 -3.84 12.17 0.66
CA ASN A 181 -4.72 11.10 1.11
C ASN A 181 -4.02 10.22 2.16
N LEU A 182 -2.72 10.00 2.00
CA LEU A 182 -1.90 9.25 2.96
C LEU A 182 -1.68 10.04 4.25
N CYS A 183 -1.51 11.36 4.14
CA CYS A 183 -1.48 12.27 5.29
C CYS A 183 -2.79 12.16 6.11
N ASN A 184 -3.93 12.18 5.44
CA ASN A 184 -5.23 12.01 6.10
C ASN A 184 -5.36 10.63 6.75
N THR A 185 -4.92 9.57 6.09
CA THR A 185 -4.93 8.21 6.65
C THR A 185 -4.03 8.10 7.88
N PHE A 186 -2.83 8.70 7.85
CA PHE A 186 -1.95 8.79 9.01
C PHE A 186 -2.65 9.45 10.21
N ALA A 187 -3.22 10.63 9.99
CA ALA A 187 -3.94 11.35 11.04
C ALA A 187 -5.12 10.53 11.61
N GLN A 188 -5.89 9.87 10.75
CA GLN A 188 -7.01 9.02 11.20
C GLN A 188 -6.53 7.85 12.08
N LEU A 189 -5.45 7.14 11.69
CA LEU A 189 -4.89 6.02 12.48
C LEU A 189 -4.34 6.48 13.84
N VAL A 190 -3.74 7.66 13.90
CA VAL A 190 -3.29 8.25 15.16
C VAL A 190 -4.50 8.61 16.03
N PHE A 191 -5.38 9.46 15.51
CA PHE A 191 -6.44 10.06 16.33
C PHE A 191 -7.59 9.10 16.67
N CYS A 192 -7.77 8.00 15.94
CA CYS A 192 -8.68 6.93 16.37
C CYS A 192 -8.07 6.04 17.48
N GLY A 193 -6.82 6.25 17.85
CA GLY A 193 -6.13 5.50 18.89
C GLY A 193 -5.68 4.08 18.47
N ALA A 194 -5.64 3.77 17.18
CA ALA A 194 -5.19 2.46 16.72
C ALA A 194 -3.75 2.15 17.18
N PHE A 195 -2.84 3.11 17.09
CA PHE A 195 -1.45 2.95 17.54
C PHE A 195 -1.32 2.98 19.08
N GLU A 196 -2.24 3.62 19.80
CA GLU A 196 -2.27 3.59 21.26
C GLU A 196 -2.64 2.19 21.76
N ARG A 197 -3.75 1.63 21.25
CA ARG A 197 -4.22 0.31 21.66
C ARG A 197 -3.35 -0.83 21.14
N HIS A 198 -2.68 -0.63 20.00
CA HIS A 198 -1.87 -1.66 19.33
C HIS A 198 -0.43 -1.18 19.09
N PRO A 199 0.42 -1.14 20.13
CA PRO A 199 1.76 -0.53 20.04
C PRO A 199 2.71 -1.24 19.06
N ASN A 200 2.48 -2.51 18.74
CA ASN A 200 3.26 -3.25 17.75
C ASN A 200 2.72 -3.14 16.32
N LEU A 201 1.56 -2.52 16.12
CA LEU A 201 1.03 -2.25 14.78
C LEU A 201 2.02 -1.37 14.01
N LYS A 202 2.46 -1.84 12.85
CA LYS A 202 3.35 -1.09 11.96
C LYS A 202 2.64 -0.79 10.66
N VAL A 203 2.79 0.43 10.18
CA VAL A 203 2.23 0.89 8.91
C VAL A 203 3.32 1.49 8.05
N LEU A 204 3.47 0.99 6.83
CA LEU A 204 4.37 1.54 5.82
C LEU A 204 3.53 2.32 4.80
N PHE A 205 3.77 3.62 4.72
CA PHE A 205 3.20 4.51 3.70
C PHE A 205 4.12 4.53 2.49
N SER A 206 3.64 4.02 1.36
CA SER A 206 4.47 3.81 0.17
C SER A 206 4.08 4.72 -0.98
N GLU A 207 5.08 5.11 -1.77
CA GLU A 207 4.97 6.11 -2.85
C GLU A 207 4.34 7.43 -2.35
N CYS A 208 4.65 7.77 -1.09
CA CYS A 208 3.90 8.79 -0.37
C CYS A 208 4.53 10.18 -0.46
N ARG A 209 5.76 10.31 -0.98
CA ARG A 209 6.59 11.48 -0.76
C ARG A 209 6.82 11.71 0.74
N ILE A 210 7.81 12.45 1.14
CA ILE A 210 8.10 12.72 2.55
C ILE A 210 8.10 14.21 2.92
N GLY A 211 8.02 15.08 1.93
CA GLY A 211 8.00 16.54 2.18
C GLY A 211 6.81 17.03 3.00
N TRP A 212 5.69 16.32 2.99
CA TRP A 212 4.53 16.64 3.83
C TRP A 212 4.65 16.08 5.25
N VAL A 213 5.51 15.08 5.49
CA VAL A 213 5.55 14.32 6.75
C VAL A 213 5.94 15.20 7.94
N PRO A 214 7.02 16.02 7.90
CA PRO A 214 7.38 16.90 9.00
C PRO A 214 6.26 17.88 9.36
N PHE A 215 5.65 18.51 8.35
CA PHE A 215 4.53 19.42 8.54
C PHE A 215 3.33 18.72 9.20
N ALA A 216 2.95 17.54 8.67
CA ALA A 216 1.80 16.81 9.19
C ALA A 216 1.98 16.37 10.65
N ILE A 217 3.18 15.90 10.98
CA ILE A 217 3.52 15.46 12.33
C ILE A 217 3.44 16.65 13.30
N GLU A 218 4.11 17.76 12.99
CA GLU A 218 4.08 18.99 13.79
C GLU A 218 2.64 19.50 13.96
N TRP A 219 1.88 19.54 12.86
CA TRP A 219 0.50 19.99 12.90
C TRP A 219 -0.42 19.09 13.73
N CYS A 220 -0.21 17.77 13.69
CA CYS A 220 -0.95 16.82 14.52
C CYS A 220 -0.59 16.97 16.01
N ASP A 221 0.68 17.16 16.36
CA ASP A 221 1.10 17.42 17.74
C ASP A 221 0.40 18.67 18.28
N ARG A 222 0.38 19.73 17.50
CA ARG A 222 -0.29 20.98 17.86
C ARG A 222 -1.80 20.82 18.10
N GLN A 223 -2.46 19.92 17.35
CA GLN A 223 -3.89 19.65 17.60
C GLN A 223 -4.12 19.00 18.97
N VAL A 224 -3.19 18.17 19.44
CA VAL A 224 -3.24 17.58 20.79
C VAL A 224 -2.98 18.62 21.87
N GLU A 225 -2.03 19.52 21.65
CA GLU A 225 -1.65 20.58 22.62
C GLU A 225 -2.73 21.66 22.76
N GLU A 226 -3.39 22.02 21.66
CA GLU A 226 -4.34 23.15 21.62
C GLU A 226 -5.80 22.74 21.86
N ARG A 227 -6.12 21.44 21.82
CA ARG A 227 -7.50 20.95 21.94
C ARG A 227 -7.70 20.04 23.13
N ALA A 228 -8.95 19.98 23.60
CA ALA A 228 -9.35 18.98 24.60
C ALA A 228 -9.20 17.56 23.99
N PRO A 229 -8.67 16.59 24.76
CA PRO A 229 -8.59 15.22 24.32
C PRO A 229 -9.98 14.66 23.98
N ASP A 230 -10.05 13.83 22.94
CA ASP A 230 -11.24 13.04 22.66
C ASP A 230 -11.33 11.90 23.68
N PRO A 231 -12.35 11.87 24.56
CA PRO A 231 -12.45 10.79 25.56
C PRO A 231 -12.64 9.40 24.96
N SER A 232 -13.12 9.29 23.72
CA SER A 232 -13.35 8.01 23.04
C SER A 232 -12.06 7.42 22.47
N ALA A 233 -11.04 8.25 22.28
CA ALA A 233 -9.73 7.85 21.75
C ALA A 233 -8.59 8.58 22.47
N PRO A 234 -8.36 8.27 23.76
CA PRO A 234 -7.30 8.92 24.53
C PRO A 234 -5.93 8.55 23.98
N LEU A 235 -5.05 9.53 23.88
CA LEU A 235 -3.65 9.35 23.45
C LEU A 235 -2.74 9.61 24.63
N SER A 236 -1.77 8.72 24.88
CA SER A 236 -0.75 8.88 25.93
C SER A 236 0.56 9.52 25.43
N MET A 237 0.71 9.65 24.13
CA MET A 237 1.88 10.21 23.46
C MET A 237 1.46 11.23 22.41
N LEU A 238 2.41 12.05 21.97
CA LEU A 238 2.20 12.94 20.83
C LEU A 238 2.14 12.16 19.50
N PRO A 239 1.41 12.65 18.50
CA PRO A 239 1.41 12.10 17.15
C PRO A 239 2.78 11.81 16.53
N SER A 240 3.77 12.69 16.81
CA SER A 240 5.16 12.50 16.41
C SER A 240 5.81 11.25 16.99
N GLU A 241 5.45 10.88 18.21
CA GLU A 241 5.97 9.69 18.87
C GLU A 241 5.34 8.41 18.29
N TYR A 242 4.04 8.45 17.94
CA TYR A 242 3.38 7.36 17.20
C TYR A 242 3.98 7.21 15.81
N ALA A 243 4.21 8.32 15.08
CA ALA A 243 4.86 8.28 13.78
C ALA A 243 6.21 7.58 13.85
N LYS A 244 7.05 7.95 14.80
CA LYS A 244 8.37 7.36 15.02
C LYS A 244 8.30 5.89 15.44
N ARG A 245 7.33 5.53 16.26
CA ARG A 245 7.18 4.16 16.77
C ARG A 245 6.55 3.22 15.75
N ASN A 246 5.52 3.68 15.03
CA ASN A 246 4.60 2.82 14.29
C ASN A 246 4.69 2.94 12.77
N CYS A 247 5.22 4.06 12.24
CA CYS A 247 5.13 4.35 10.82
C CYS A 247 6.49 4.31 10.11
N GLY A 248 6.46 3.91 8.85
CA GLY A 248 7.52 4.10 7.88
C GLY A 248 6.97 4.86 6.67
N PHE A 249 7.81 5.66 6.02
CA PHE A 249 7.43 6.46 4.86
C PHE A 249 8.46 6.24 3.76
N THR A 250 7.99 5.96 2.55
CA THR A 250 8.87 5.83 1.40
C THR A 250 8.77 7.04 0.49
N PHE A 251 9.83 7.31 -0.23
CA PHE A 251 9.89 8.41 -1.18
C PHE A 251 10.61 7.97 -2.45
N GLU A 252 10.38 8.71 -3.50
CA GLU A 252 11.11 8.64 -4.75
C GLU A 252 12.11 9.81 -4.81
N GLU A 253 11.93 10.72 -5.76
CA GLU A 253 12.64 12.01 -5.80
C GLU A 253 11.88 13.02 -4.92
N ASP A 254 12.42 13.36 -3.76
CA ASP A 254 11.77 14.28 -2.81
C ASP A 254 12.80 15.25 -2.20
N TYR A 255 13.14 16.28 -2.95
CA TYR A 255 14.13 17.28 -2.53
C TYR A 255 13.72 17.99 -1.23
N VAL A 256 12.44 18.37 -1.11
CA VAL A 256 11.96 19.07 0.09
C VAL A 256 12.03 18.15 1.31
N GLY A 257 11.57 16.93 1.18
CA GLY A 257 11.57 15.99 2.29
C GLY A 257 12.97 15.62 2.77
N THR A 258 13.91 15.43 1.86
CA THR A 258 15.30 15.08 2.21
C THR A 258 16.08 16.25 2.81
N GLU A 259 15.76 17.48 2.46
CA GLU A 259 16.37 18.68 3.04
C GLU A 259 15.82 18.98 4.47
N MET A 260 14.62 18.50 4.80
CA MET A 260 13.98 18.74 6.10
C MET A 260 14.23 17.63 7.13
N MET A 261 14.81 16.53 6.73
CA MET A 261 15.16 15.39 7.60
C MET A 261 16.61 15.45 8.06
#